data_2fcaba486c718804f9eb39e2c9f6129b
#
_entry.id   2fcaba486c718804f9eb39e2c9f6129b
#
_cell.length_a   1.000
_cell.length_b   1.000
_cell.length_c   1.000
_cell.angle_alpha   90.00
_cell.angle_beta   90.00
_cell.angle_gamma   90.00
#
_symmetry.space_group_name_H-M   'P 1'
#
loop_
_entity.id
_entity.type
_entity.pdbx_description
1 polymer ?
#
loop_
_entity_poly.entity_id
_entity_poly.type
_entity_poly.pdbx_seq_one_letter_code
_entity_poly.pdbx_strand_id
1 'polypeptide(L)'
;MNQQEALAWMADVFEESAENIRPETRKDDVPGWDSLGILALIAALDRDFDIVLDPEVIQAIASVEEILQVLRQQGKLEEESSRESTV
;
A
#
# COMPACT_ATOMS: atom_id res chain seq x y z
N MET A 1 -7.88 -7.96 3.92
CA MET A 1 -7.07 -8.43 2.80
C MET A 1 -5.71 -8.90 3.31
N ASN A 2 -5.10 -9.84 2.63
CA ASN A 2 -3.77 -10.29 3.04
C ASN A 2 -2.70 -9.48 2.29
N GLN A 3 -1.43 -9.73 2.62
CA GLN A 3 -0.34 -8.96 2.05
C GLN A 3 -0.27 -9.11 0.53
N GLN A 4 -0.48 -10.32 0.04
CA GLN A 4 -0.41 -10.58 -1.39
C GLN A 4 -1.48 -9.80 -2.15
N GLU A 5 -2.68 -9.74 -1.59
CA GLU A 5 -3.76 -8.96 -2.17
C GLU A 5 -3.46 -7.48 -2.13
N ALA A 6 -2.82 -7.03 -1.05
CA ALA A 6 -2.44 -5.62 -0.93
C ALA A 6 -1.41 -5.24 -1.98
N LEU A 7 -0.44 -6.13 -2.23
CA LEU A 7 0.57 -5.87 -3.25
C LEU A 7 -0.05 -5.80 -4.64
N ALA A 8 -0.99 -6.69 -4.93
CA ALA A 8 -1.71 -6.65 -6.20
C ALA A 8 -2.53 -5.37 -6.35
N TRP A 9 -3.13 -4.92 -5.25
CA TRP A 9 -3.88 -3.68 -5.24
C TRP A 9 -2.99 -2.49 -5.54
N MET A 10 -1.79 -2.46 -4.96
CA MET A 10 -0.84 -1.38 -5.22
C MET A 10 -0.36 -1.40 -6.67
N ALA A 11 -0.13 -2.61 -7.21
CA ALA A 11 0.28 -2.73 -8.60
C ALA A 11 -0.76 -2.11 -9.52
N ASP A 12 -2.02 -2.35 -9.20
CA ASP A 12 -3.11 -1.78 -9.99
C ASP A 12 -3.14 -0.26 -9.88
N VAL A 13 -2.94 0.25 -8.66
CA VAL A 13 -2.94 1.70 -8.41
C VAL A 13 -1.83 2.39 -9.20
N PHE A 14 -0.65 1.79 -9.23
CA PHE A 14 0.51 2.38 -9.91
C PHE A 14 0.65 1.91 -11.36
N GLU A 15 -0.30 1.11 -11.85
CA GLU A 15 -0.28 0.57 -13.21
C GLU A 15 1.02 -0.18 -13.47
N GLU A 16 1.35 -1.07 -12.54
CA GLU A 16 2.57 -1.86 -12.57
C GLU A 16 2.22 -3.34 -12.53
N SER A 17 3.13 -4.19 -12.96
CA SER A 17 2.94 -5.63 -12.82
C SER A 17 3.05 -6.01 -11.35
N ALA A 18 2.20 -6.92 -10.90
CA ALA A 18 2.18 -7.32 -9.49
C ALA A 18 3.53 -7.88 -9.05
N GLU A 19 4.24 -8.54 -9.96
CA GLU A 19 5.53 -9.14 -9.65
C GLU A 19 6.61 -8.09 -9.36
N ASN A 20 6.36 -6.84 -9.75
CA ASN A 20 7.31 -5.76 -9.51
C ASN A 20 7.02 -5.00 -8.22
N ILE A 21 5.94 -5.34 -7.54
CA ILE A 21 5.54 -4.67 -6.31
C ILE A 21 5.75 -5.63 -5.15
N ARG A 22 6.80 -5.39 -4.38
CA ARG A 22 7.17 -6.22 -3.23
C ARG A 22 7.33 -5.33 -2.01
N PRO A 23 7.32 -5.90 -0.80
CA PRO A 23 7.48 -5.07 0.40
C PRO A 23 8.74 -4.20 0.38
N GLU A 24 9.83 -4.72 -0.18
CA GLU A 24 11.10 -3.98 -0.22
C GLU A 24 11.19 -2.99 -1.39
N THR A 25 10.18 -2.97 -2.27
CA THR A 25 10.19 -2.06 -3.41
C THR A 25 10.08 -0.62 -2.93
N ARG A 26 10.94 0.23 -3.46
CA ARG A 26 10.95 1.63 -3.07
C ARG A 26 10.23 2.49 -4.12
N LYS A 27 9.81 3.66 -3.68
CA LYS A 27 9.11 4.61 -4.54
C LYS A 27 9.87 4.86 -5.84
N ASP A 28 11.20 5.01 -5.73
CA ASP A 28 12.02 5.31 -6.89
C ASP A 28 12.08 4.17 -7.89
N ASP A 29 11.72 2.98 -7.48
CA ASP A 29 11.75 1.80 -8.33
C ASP A 29 10.45 1.61 -9.11
N VAL A 30 9.46 2.44 -8.86
CA VAL A 30 8.13 2.30 -9.47
C VAL A 30 7.85 3.52 -10.33
N PRO A 31 7.95 3.38 -11.66
CA PRO A 31 7.73 4.55 -12.55
C PRO A 31 6.36 5.21 -12.37
N GLY A 32 5.34 4.41 -12.08
CA GLY A 32 4.00 4.97 -11.88
C GLY A 32 3.78 5.64 -10.54
N TRP A 33 4.77 5.61 -9.65
CA TRP A 33 4.68 6.24 -8.34
C TRP A 33 5.24 7.66 -8.43
N ASP A 34 4.56 8.47 -9.19
CA ASP A 34 4.87 9.89 -9.36
C ASP A 34 3.70 10.70 -8.81
N SER A 35 3.62 11.96 -9.21
CA SER A 35 2.55 12.83 -8.70
C SER A 35 1.17 12.27 -9.01
N LEU A 36 0.98 11.72 -10.20
CA LEU A 36 -0.31 11.13 -10.56
C LEU A 36 -0.55 9.84 -9.78
N GLY A 37 0.50 9.06 -9.57
CA GLY A 37 0.40 7.85 -8.78
C GLY A 37 0.05 8.13 -7.34
N ILE A 38 0.60 9.21 -6.78
CA ILE A 38 0.27 9.62 -5.42
C ILE A 38 -1.20 9.99 -5.32
N LEU A 39 -1.70 10.76 -6.30
CA LEU A 39 -3.12 11.11 -6.32
C LEU A 39 -3.99 9.87 -6.46
N ALA A 40 -3.58 8.94 -7.29
CA ALA A 40 -4.30 7.68 -7.46
C ALA A 40 -4.31 6.88 -6.16
N LEU A 41 -3.20 6.88 -5.43
CA LEU A 41 -3.10 6.17 -4.17
C LEU A 41 -4.05 6.79 -3.13
N ILE A 42 -4.08 8.12 -3.06
CA ILE A 42 -4.97 8.82 -2.14
C ILE A 42 -6.43 8.45 -2.45
N ALA A 43 -6.79 8.51 -3.71
CA ALA A 43 -8.16 8.20 -4.13
C ALA A 43 -8.51 6.74 -3.87
N ALA A 44 -7.57 5.84 -4.13
CA ALA A 44 -7.81 4.42 -3.95
C ALA A 44 -7.94 4.05 -2.46
N LEU A 45 -7.13 4.67 -1.61
CA LEU A 45 -7.24 4.42 -0.17
C LEU A 45 -8.61 4.83 0.35
N ASP A 46 -9.10 5.98 -0.10
CA ASP A 46 -10.41 6.45 0.30
C ASP A 46 -11.51 5.54 -0.26
N ARG A 47 -11.43 5.25 -1.55
CA ARG A 47 -12.46 4.47 -2.23
C ARG A 47 -12.56 3.04 -1.72
N ASP A 48 -11.41 2.39 -1.55
CA ASP A 48 -11.37 0.96 -1.27
C ASP A 48 -11.30 0.62 0.22
N PHE A 49 -10.77 1.50 1.04
CA PHE A 49 -10.54 1.22 2.45
C PHE A 49 -11.11 2.28 3.38
N ASP A 50 -11.69 3.33 2.83
CA ASP A 50 -12.22 4.42 3.65
C ASP A 50 -11.13 5.03 4.52
N ILE A 51 -9.91 5.10 4.00
CA ILE A 51 -8.76 5.70 4.67
C ILE A 51 -8.49 7.06 4.06
N VAL A 52 -8.48 8.09 4.90
CA VAL A 52 -8.16 9.45 4.46
C VAL A 52 -6.92 9.90 5.21
N LEU A 53 -5.84 10.13 4.48
CA LEU A 53 -4.59 10.60 5.05
C LEU A 53 -4.25 11.97 4.48
N ASP A 54 -3.52 12.76 5.27
CA ASP A 54 -3.04 14.05 4.78
C ASP A 54 -2.10 13.83 3.61
N PRO A 55 -2.14 14.71 2.60
CA PRO A 55 -1.21 14.59 1.47
C PRO A 55 0.25 14.55 1.90
N GLU A 56 0.60 15.26 2.96
CA GLU A 56 1.97 15.27 3.47
C GLU A 56 2.40 13.89 3.93
N VAL A 57 1.50 13.17 4.59
CA VAL A 57 1.79 11.82 5.05
C VAL A 57 2.01 10.90 3.86
N ILE A 58 1.15 11.01 2.85
CA ILE A 58 1.25 10.17 1.66
C ILE A 58 2.56 10.46 0.92
N GLN A 59 2.92 11.72 0.79
CA GLN A 59 4.13 12.09 0.07
C GLN A 59 5.40 11.64 0.79
N ALA A 60 5.33 11.49 2.10
CA ALA A 60 6.47 11.03 2.89
C ALA A 60 6.70 9.53 2.76
N ILE A 61 5.72 8.79 2.27
CA ILE A 61 5.86 7.35 2.07
C ILE A 61 6.86 7.10 0.96
N ALA A 62 7.87 6.28 1.24
CA ALA A 62 8.97 6.06 0.31
C ALA A 62 9.12 4.61 -0.13
N SER A 63 8.30 3.70 0.38
CA SER A 63 8.41 2.29 0.05
C SER A 63 7.06 1.60 0.18
N VAL A 64 6.96 0.45 -0.46
CA VAL A 64 5.75 -0.37 -0.39
C VAL A 64 5.49 -0.82 1.04
N GLU A 65 6.56 -1.14 1.77
CA GLU A 65 6.42 -1.58 3.16
C GLU A 65 5.70 -0.51 4.00
N GLU A 66 5.99 0.76 3.75
CA GLU A 66 5.33 1.84 4.51
C GLU A 66 3.84 1.90 4.20
N ILE A 67 3.44 1.61 2.96
CA ILE A 67 2.02 1.53 2.62
C ILE A 67 1.38 0.35 3.35
N LEU A 68 2.06 -0.78 3.39
CA LEU A 68 1.57 -1.94 4.11
C LEU A 68 1.38 -1.62 5.59
N GLN A 69 2.30 -0.85 6.17
CA GLN A 69 2.20 -0.44 7.55
C GLN A 69 0.93 0.39 7.80
N VAL A 70 0.63 1.30 6.88
CA VAL A 70 -0.59 2.10 7.01
C VAL A 70 -1.81 1.20 7.02
N LEU A 71 -1.85 0.23 6.10
CA LEU A 71 -2.97 -0.69 6.03
C LEU A 71 -3.10 -1.52 7.31
N ARG A 72 -1.98 -1.95 7.87
CA ARG A 72 -1.98 -2.70 9.13
C ARG A 72 -2.51 -1.86 10.27
N GLN A 73 -2.05 -0.62 10.37
CA GLN A 73 -2.45 0.27 11.44
C GLN A 73 -3.92 0.61 11.37
N GLN A 74 -4.48 0.62 10.17
CA GLN A 74 -5.90 0.89 9.98
C GLN A 74 -6.76 -0.37 10.07
N GLY A 75 -6.12 -1.50 10.35
CA GLY A 75 -6.85 -2.76 10.49
C GLY A 75 -7.34 -3.33 9.17
N LYS A 76 -6.75 -2.92 8.06
CA LYS A 76 -7.18 -3.37 6.75
C LYS A 76 -6.34 -4.51 6.20
N LEU A 77 -5.23 -4.83 6.85
CA LEU A 77 -4.32 -5.87 6.38
C LEU A 77 -4.22 -6.95 7.44
N GLU A 78 -4.49 -8.19 7.04
CA GLU A 78 -4.39 -9.34 7.92
C GLU A 78 -2.93 -9.71 8.10
N GLU A 79 -2.56 -10.05 9.34
CA GLU A 79 -1.21 -10.49 9.63
C GLU A 79 -1.24 -11.94 10.01
N GLU A 80 -0.46 -12.73 9.31
CA GLU A 80 -0.42 -14.16 9.57
C GLU A 80 0.10 -14.47 10.97
N SER A 81 1.07 -13.69 11.41
CA SER A 81 1.66 -13.92 12.72
C SER A 81 0.66 -13.73 13.86
N SER A 82 -0.31 -12.86 13.67
CA SER A 82 -1.28 -12.60 14.73
C SER A 82 -2.20 -13.79 14.96
N ARG A 83 -2.43 -14.60 13.93
CA ARG A 83 -3.25 -15.77 14.09
C ARG A 83 -2.57 -16.81 14.95
N GLU A 84 -1.29 -16.93 14.82
CA GLU A 84 -0.52 -17.88 15.58
C GLU A 84 -0.49 -17.52 17.04
N SER A 85 -0.43 -16.25 17.33
CA SER A 85 -0.34 -15.79 18.70
C SER A 85 -1.64 -15.98 19.47
N THR A 86 -2.75 -16.18 18.77
CA THR A 86 -4.03 -16.36 19.43
C THR A 86 -4.30 -17.79 19.80
N VAL A 87 -3.48 -18.69 19.35
CA VAL A 87 -3.62 -20.11 19.64
C VAL A 87 -2.84 -20.51 20.90
#